data_47b732220e1ab616d833d1a1b75a5fec
#
_entry.id   47b732220e1ab616d833d1a1b75a5fec
#
_cell.length_a   1.000
_cell.length_b   1.000
_cell.length_c   1.000
_cell.angle_alpha   90.00
_cell.angle_beta   90.00
_cell.angle_gamma   90.00
#
_symmetry.space_group_name_H-M   'P 1'
#
loop_
_entity.id
_entity.type
_entity.pdbx_description
1 polymer ?
#
loop_
_entity_poly.entity_id
_entity_poly.type
_entity_poly.pdbx_seq_one_letter_code
_entity_poly.pdbx_strand_id
1 'polypeptide(L)'
;MFATLFFGILDPRDGKLTYINGGHEPPLIIQSGHLREALCKTGPAVGAILNGHFELLETHLHAGDTFFAFTDGVPDSIGPRGEFFGRERLHAILQQRCASAHELVYTLESELRQYIASANQFDDITLLAVKRLAI
;
A
#
# COMPACT_ATOMS: atom_id res chain seq x y z
N MET A 1 3.18 -20.66 -12.60
CA MET A 1 3.56 -19.82 -11.44
C MET A 1 3.55 -18.36 -11.84
N PHE A 2 3.03 -17.48 -11.01
CA PHE A 2 3.03 -16.05 -11.25
C PHE A 2 3.34 -15.29 -9.97
N ALA A 3 3.74 -14.02 -10.12
CA ALA A 3 4.00 -13.14 -8.99
C ALA A 3 3.36 -11.78 -9.25
N THR A 4 2.84 -11.16 -8.21
CA THR A 4 2.41 -9.77 -8.28
C THR A 4 3.61 -8.87 -8.00
N LEU A 5 3.68 -7.74 -8.70
CA LEU A 5 4.83 -6.85 -8.60
C LEU A 5 4.37 -5.39 -8.75
N PHE A 6 4.80 -4.56 -7.82
CA PHE A 6 4.81 -3.12 -8.03
C PHE A 6 6.26 -2.68 -8.18
N PHE A 7 6.58 -2.04 -9.28
CA PHE A 7 7.93 -1.52 -9.54
C PHE A 7 7.85 -0.03 -9.82
N GLY A 8 8.59 0.76 -9.06
CA GLY A 8 8.57 2.20 -9.22
C GLY A 8 9.95 2.82 -9.06
N ILE A 9 10.15 3.94 -9.74
CA ILE A 9 11.35 4.77 -9.62
C ILE A 9 10.89 6.14 -9.12
N LEU A 10 11.35 6.50 -7.93
CA LEU A 10 11.05 7.78 -7.31
C LEU A 10 12.23 8.73 -7.46
N ASP A 11 12.00 9.90 -8.06
CA ASP A 11 13.00 10.96 -8.10
C ASP A 11 12.81 11.83 -6.83
N PRO A 12 13.76 11.80 -5.90
CA PRO A 12 13.61 12.55 -4.65
C PRO A 12 13.70 14.07 -4.82
N ARG A 13 14.16 14.55 -5.98
CA ARG A 13 14.30 15.99 -6.23
C ARG A 13 12.95 16.66 -6.42
N ASP A 14 12.06 16.02 -7.18
CA ASP A 14 10.77 16.61 -7.50
C ASP A 14 9.57 15.74 -7.05
N GLY A 15 9.84 14.52 -6.59
CA GLY A 15 8.80 13.60 -6.14
C GLY A 15 8.12 12.83 -7.26
N LYS A 16 8.65 12.88 -8.47
CA LYS A 16 8.08 12.13 -9.59
C LYS A 16 8.25 10.63 -9.36
N LEU A 17 7.15 9.89 -9.43
CA LEU A 17 7.13 8.45 -9.34
C LEU A 17 6.67 7.87 -10.67
N THR A 18 7.55 7.13 -11.32
CA THR A 18 7.27 6.39 -12.55
C THR A 18 7.13 4.93 -12.18
N TYR A 19 6.03 4.28 -12.57
CA TYR A 19 5.74 2.94 -12.06
C TYR A 19 4.98 2.06 -13.04
N ILE A 20 5.08 0.76 -12.78
CA ILE A 20 4.16 -0.26 -13.28
C ILE A 20 3.56 -1.00 -12.08
N ASN A 21 2.35 -1.50 -12.25
CA ASN A 21 1.70 -2.36 -11.27
C ASN A 21 1.22 -3.63 -11.96
N GLY A 22 1.96 -4.71 -11.75
CA GLY A 22 1.66 -6.02 -12.29
C GLY A 22 0.84 -6.87 -11.32
N GLY A 23 -0.45 -6.55 -11.21
CA GLY A 23 -1.39 -7.33 -10.41
C GLY A 23 -1.27 -7.18 -8.90
N HIS A 24 -0.45 -6.25 -8.42
CA HIS A 24 -0.24 -6.02 -6.98
C HIS A 24 -1.38 -5.18 -6.40
N GLU A 25 -1.67 -5.38 -5.11
CA GLU A 25 -2.59 -4.52 -4.37
C GLU A 25 -2.17 -3.05 -4.56
N PRO A 26 -3.10 -2.16 -5.00
CA PRO A 26 -2.71 -0.80 -5.34
C PRO A 26 -2.11 -0.02 -4.19
N PRO A 27 -0.85 0.46 -4.31
CA PRO A 27 -0.32 1.43 -3.36
C PRO A 27 -1.17 2.70 -3.34
N LEU A 28 -1.13 3.40 -2.23
CA LEU A 28 -1.94 4.59 -2.00
C LEU A 28 -1.06 5.82 -1.81
N ILE A 29 -1.50 6.95 -2.34
CA ILE A 29 -0.90 8.24 -2.06
C ILE A 29 -1.81 8.97 -1.07
N ILE A 30 -1.25 9.32 0.07
CA ILE A 30 -1.97 9.99 1.16
C ILE A 30 -1.47 11.42 1.27
N GLN A 31 -2.39 12.37 1.23
CA GLN A 31 -2.11 13.79 1.35
C GLN A 31 -2.89 14.36 2.53
N SER A 32 -2.19 14.81 3.56
CA SER A 32 -2.81 15.46 4.74
C SER A 32 -3.96 14.67 5.34
N GLY A 33 -3.80 13.34 5.45
CA GLY A 33 -4.84 12.46 5.98
C GLY A 33 -5.94 12.11 5.01
N HIS A 34 -5.78 12.42 3.73
CA HIS A 34 -6.75 12.06 2.68
C HIS A 34 -6.12 11.13 1.67
N LEU A 35 -6.88 10.13 1.24
CA LEU A 35 -6.47 9.27 0.13
C LEU A 35 -6.63 10.05 -1.16
N ARG A 36 -5.49 10.47 -1.74
CA ARG A 36 -5.50 11.26 -2.96
C ARG A 36 -5.57 10.38 -4.21
N GLU A 37 -4.91 9.23 -4.18
CA GLU A 37 -4.75 8.40 -5.37
C GLU A 37 -4.48 6.95 -4.99
N ALA A 38 -5.00 6.02 -5.79
CA ALA A 38 -4.63 4.61 -5.74
C ALA A 38 -3.90 4.26 -7.03
N LEU A 39 -2.72 3.65 -6.91
CA LEU A 39 -1.89 3.30 -8.06
C LEU A 39 -2.29 1.92 -8.59
N CYS A 40 -3.36 1.92 -9.36
CA CYS A 40 -4.03 0.71 -9.84
C CYS A 40 -3.17 -0.08 -10.83
N LYS A 41 -3.61 -1.30 -11.12
CA LYS A 41 -2.92 -2.22 -12.02
C LYS A 41 -2.71 -1.61 -13.39
N THR A 42 -1.50 -1.77 -13.93
CA THR A 42 -1.15 -1.34 -15.29
C THR A 42 -0.86 -2.52 -16.21
N GLY A 43 -0.98 -3.73 -15.69
CA GLY A 43 -0.76 -4.98 -16.41
C GLY A 43 -1.09 -6.18 -15.53
N PRO A 44 -0.96 -7.39 -16.07
CA PRO A 44 -1.24 -8.62 -15.32
C PRO A 44 -0.14 -8.93 -14.31
N ALA A 45 -0.40 -9.90 -13.42
CA ALA A 45 0.66 -10.48 -12.61
C ALA A 45 1.75 -11.03 -13.51
N VAL A 46 3.00 -10.92 -13.07
CA VAL A 46 4.16 -11.35 -13.85
C VAL A 46 4.14 -12.88 -13.98
N GLY A 47 4.18 -13.37 -15.20
CA GLY A 47 4.13 -14.80 -15.50
C GLY A 47 2.74 -15.39 -15.65
N ALA A 48 1.69 -14.60 -15.41
CA ALA A 48 0.30 -15.08 -15.54
C ALA A 48 -0.14 -15.21 -17.00
N ILE A 49 0.35 -14.33 -17.87
CA ILE A 49 0.00 -14.28 -19.28
C ILE A 49 1.29 -14.26 -20.09
N LEU A 50 1.34 -15.11 -21.12
CA LEU A 50 2.45 -15.09 -22.09
C LEU A 50 2.38 -13.78 -22.87
N ASN A 51 3.52 -13.07 -22.99
CA ASN A 51 3.58 -11.75 -23.65
C ASN A 51 2.70 -10.69 -22.98
N GLY A 52 2.58 -10.73 -21.67
CA GLY A 52 1.85 -9.70 -20.93
C GLY A 52 2.43 -8.30 -21.18
N HIS A 53 1.54 -7.32 -21.25
CA HIS A 53 1.91 -5.93 -21.52
C HIS A 53 1.70 -5.08 -20.26
N PHE A 54 2.67 -4.19 -19.96
CA PHE A 54 2.60 -3.28 -18.81
C PHE A 54 2.63 -1.85 -19.32
N GLU A 55 1.65 -1.06 -18.87
CA GLU A 55 1.62 0.36 -19.13
C GLU A 55 2.46 1.09 -18.09
N LEU A 56 3.31 2.00 -18.56
CA LEU A 56 4.13 2.83 -17.69
C LEU A 56 3.37 4.10 -17.34
N LEU A 57 3.14 4.32 -16.05
CA LEU A 57 2.42 5.51 -15.57
C LEU A 57 3.31 6.38 -14.69
N GLU A 58 2.87 7.60 -14.48
CA GLU A 58 3.55 8.58 -13.63
C GLU A 58 2.58 9.22 -12.67
N THR A 59 3.07 9.50 -11.47
CA THR A 59 2.42 10.36 -10.50
C THR A 59 3.47 11.17 -9.75
N HIS A 60 3.04 12.07 -8.90
CA HIS A 60 3.95 12.88 -8.09
C HIS A 60 3.62 12.74 -6.62
N LEU A 61 4.68 12.57 -5.84
CA LEU A 61 4.62 12.65 -4.39
C LEU A 61 4.99 14.08 -4.01
N HIS A 62 3.98 14.88 -3.65
CA HIS A 62 4.19 16.26 -3.24
C HIS A 62 4.80 16.33 -1.84
N ALA A 63 5.37 17.48 -1.49
CA ALA A 63 5.89 17.68 -0.14
C ALA A 63 4.81 17.39 0.91
N GLY A 64 5.13 16.53 1.87
CA GLY A 64 4.19 16.09 2.89
C GLY A 64 3.36 14.87 2.53
N ASP A 65 3.36 14.45 1.27
CA ASP A 65 2.63 13.25 0.85
C ASP A 65 3.32 11.98 1.33
N THR A 66 2.52 10.93 1.52
CA THR A 66 3.01 9.60 1.87
C THR A 66 2.58 8.60 0.80
N PHE A 67 3.55 7.88 0.25
CA PHE A 67 3.31 6.67 -0.51
C PHE A 67 3.19 5.51 0.47
N PHE A 68 2.13 4.73 0.36
CA PHE A 68 1.90 3.59 1.22
C PHE A 68 1.60 2.36 0.40
N ALA A 69 2.44 1.34 0.54
CA ALA A 69 2.26 0.04 -0.13
C ALA A 69 2.04 -1.05 0.92
N PHE A 70 1.20 -2.01 0.58
CA PHE A 70 0.88 -3.12 1.47
C PHE A 70 0.53 -4.35 0.65
N THR A 71 0.69 -5.52 1.26
CA THR A 71 0.25 -6.78 0.66
C THR A 71 -1.19 -7.06 1.08
N ASP A 72 -1.88 -7.90 0.30
CA ASP A 72 -3.28 -8.26 0.56
C ASP A 72 -3.47 -8.99 1.88
N GLY A 73 -2.39 -9.47 2.50
CA GLY A 73 -2.43 -9.97 3.88
C GLY A 73 -2.99 -8.97 4.88
N VAL A 74 -2.95 -7.66 4.57
CA VAL A 74 -3.53 -6.63 5.44
C VAL A 74 -5.05 -6.67 5.41
N PRO A 75 -5.73 -6.39 4.27
CA PRO A 75 -7.19 -6.44 4.25
C PRO A 75 -7.75 -7.85 4.47
N ASP A 76 -6.98 -8.88 4.14
CA ASP A 76 -7.40 -10.27 4.27
C ASP A 76 -7.09 -10.86 5.65
N SER A 77 -6.53 -10.09 6.58
CA SER A 77 -6.35 -10.50 7.97
C SER A 77 -7.69 -10.84 8.60
N ILE A 78 -7.73 -11.94 9.34
CA ILE A 78 -8.97 -12.45 9.92
C ILE A 78 -8.92 -12.32 11.44
N GLY A 79 -9.97 -11.74 12.02
CA GLY A 79 -10.14 -11.65 13.44
C GLY A 79 -10.69 -12.93 14.06
N PRO A 80 -10.77 -13.01 15.41
CA PRO A 80 -11.24 -14.22 16.11
C PRO A 80 -12.65 -14.65 15.73
N ARG A 81 -13.47 -13.77 15.19
CA ARG A 81 -14.84 -14.08 14.74
C ARG A 81 -14.91 -14.51 13.28
N GLY A 82 -13.78 -14.64 12.59
CA GLY A 82 -13.73 -14.99 11.19
C GLY A 82 -14.00 -13.86 10.22
N GLU A 83 -14.02 -12.62 10.68
CA GLU A 83 -14.24 -11.44 9.83
C GLU A 83 -12.92 -10.90 9.30
N PHE A 84 -12.92 -10.48 8.03
CA PHE A 84 -11.76 -9.81 7.42
C PHE A 84 -11.57 -8.43 8.02
N PHE A 85 -10.30 -8.03 8.15
CA PHE A 85 -9.94 -6.66 8.52
C PHE A 85 -10.57 -5.66 7.54
N GLY A 86 -10.36 -5.91 6.25
CA GLY A 86 -11.02 -5.20 5.18
C GLY A 86 -10.38 -3.86 4.83
N ARG A 87 -10.76 -3.35 3.67
CA ARG A 87 -10.23 -2.09 3.15
C ARG A 87 -10.80 -0.87 3.85
N GLU A 88 -12.03 -0.94 4.36
CA GLU A 88 -12.63 0.18 5.08
C GLU A 88 -11.84 0.53 6.35
N ARG A 89 -11.48 -0.49 7.15
CA ARG A 89 -10.68 -0.27 8.36
C ARG A 89 -9.30 0.25 8.02
N LEU A 90 -8.69 -0.31 6.97
CA LEU A 90 -7.40 0.16 6.48
C LEU A 90 -7.46 1.63 6.09
N HIS A 91 -8.42 2.01 5.26
CA HIS A 91 -8.59 3.40 4.81
C HIS A 91 -8.87 4.35 5.98
N ALA A 92 -9.67 3.93 6.95
CA ALA A 92 -9.96 4.75 8.13
C ALA A 92 -8.68 5.05 8.92
N ILE A 93 -7.79 4.08 9.06
CA ILE A 93 -6.50 4.28 9.75
C ILE A 93 -5.60 5.19 8.92
N LEU A 94 -5.52 4.98 7.62
CA LEU A 94 -4.68 5.78 6.73
C LEU A 94 -5.15 7.24 6.62
N GLN A 95 -6.40 7.51 6.91
CA GLN A 95 -6.96 8.87 6.92
C GLN A 95 -6.73 9.62 8.23
N GLN A 96 -6.15 8.97 9.22
CA GLN A 96 -5.70 9.65 10.43
C GLN A 96 -4.41 10.41 10.13
N ARG A 97 -4.25 11.56 10.78
CA ARG A 97 -3.02 12.32 10.62
C ARG A 97 -1.87 11.62 11.35
N CYS A 98 -0.81 11.34 10.63
CA CYS A 98 0.42 10.80 11.18
C CYS A 98 1.56 11.76 10.91
N ALA A 99 2.42 11.97 11.91
CA ALA A 99 3.54 12.90 11.79
C ALA A 99 4.65 12.34 10.91
N SER A 100 4.77 11.02 10.81
CA SER A 100 5.87 10.37 10.10
C SER A 100 5.42 9.05 9.46
N ALA A 101 6.23 8.58 8.51
CA ALA A 101 6.05 7.25 7.92
C ALA A 101 6.14 6.15 9.00
N HIS A 102 7.05 6.29 9.93
CA HIS A 102 7.21 5.35 11.04
C HIS A 102 5.95 5.27 11.90
N GLU A 103 5.37 6.40 12.25
CA GLU A 103 4.13 6.45 13.04
C GLU A 103 2.97 5.77 12.32
N LEU A 104 2.85 5.98 11.02
CA LEU A 104 1.81 5.35 10.21
C LEU A 104 1.93 3.82 10.23
N VAL A 105 3.12 3.30 9.97
CA VAL A 105 3.37 1.86 9.97
C VAL A 105 3.14 1.27 11.36
N TYR A 106 3.62 1.94 12.41
CA TYR A 106 3.44 1.49 13.77
C TYR A 106 1.96 1.42 14.16
N THR A 107 1.20 2.47 13.83
CA THR A 107 -0.23 2.54 14.13
C THR A 107 -0.99 1.41 13.44
N LEU A 108 -0.74 1.20 12.15
CA LEU A 108 -1.40 0.15 11.39
C LEU A 108 -1.01 -1.24 11.90
N GLU A 109 0.26 -1.47 12.18
CA GLU A 109 0.72 -2.74 12.75
C GLU A 109 0.03 -3.03 14.09
N SER A 110 -0.07 -2.03 14.96
CA SER A 110 -0.73 -2.17 16.26
C SER A 110 -2.21 -2.51 16.11
N GLU A 111 -2.90 -1.83 15.21
CA GLU A 111 -4.32 -2.10 14.93
C GLU A 111 -4.53 -3.50 14.36
N LEU A 112 -3.67 -3.95 13.48
CA LEU A 112 -3.72 -5.30 12.92
C LEU A 112 -3.50 -6.36 14.01
N ARG A 113 -2.50 -6.17 14.86
CA ARG A 113 -2.23 -7.11 15.95
C ARG A 113 -3.41 -7.21 16.90
N GLN A 114 -4.03 -6.10 17.24
CA GLN A 114 -5.23 -6.08 18.09
C GLN A 114 -6.40 -6.78 17.42
N TYR A 115 -6.58 -6.57 16.12
CA TYR A 115 -7.68 -7.19 15.37
C TYR A 115 -7.50 -8.69 15.25
N ILE A 116 -6.31 -9.16 14.90
CA ILE A 116 -6.00 -10.59 14.75
C ILE A 116 -6.05 -11.28 16.11
N ALA A 117 -5.52 -10.63 17.16
CA ALA A 117 -5.48 -11.13 18.53
C ALA A 117 -4.96 -12.58 18.61
N SER A 118 -5.81 -13.55 18.98
CA SER A 118 -5.43 -14.94 19.08
C SER A 118 -5.65 -15.76 17.82
N ALA A 119 -6.20 -15.15 16.75
CA ALA A 119 -6.40 -15.85 15.48
C ALA A 119 -5.06 -16.08 14.78
N ASN A 120 -5.00 -17.10 13.92
CA ASN A 120 -3.82 -17.36 13.13
C ASN A 120 -3.74 -16.39 11.96
N GLN A 121 -2.54 -15.89 11.68
CA GLN A 121 -2.29 -15.09 10.50
C GLN A 121 -2.27 -16.02 9.27
N PHE A 122 -3.06 -15.67 8.24
CA PHE A 122 -3.20 -16.51 7.04
C PHE A 122 -2.15 -16.24 5.99
N ASP A 123 -1.62 -15.02 5.94
CA ASP A 123 -0.69 -14.61 4.91
C ASP A 123 0.34 -13.67 5.49
N ASP A 124 1.44 -13.50 4.78
CA ASP A 124 2.48 -12.56 5.17
C ASP A 124 1.96 -11.13 5.04
N ILE A 125 2.32 -10.31 6.00
CA ILE A 125 1.96 -8.91 6.02
C ILE A 125 3.22 -8.08 5.80
N THR A 126 3.20 -7.30 4.73
CA THR A 126 4.29 -6.35 4.42
C THR A 126 3.71 -4.96 4.31
N LEU A 127 4.32 -4.00 4.99
CA LEU A 127 3.93 -2.59 4.98
C LEU A 127 5.15 -1.76 4.60
N LEU A 128 4.95 -0.79 3.71
CA LEU A 128 5.99 0.15 3.33
C LEU A 128 5.39 1.56 3.24
N ALA A 129 5.94 2.49 3.98
CA ALA A 129 5.55 3.89 3.90
C ALA A 129 6.76 4.75 3.55
N VAL A 130 6.58 5.62 2.56
CA VAL A 130 7.61 6.60 2.16
C VAL A 130 6.96 7.97 2.19
N LYS A 131 7.42 8.83 3.08
CA LYS A 131 6.92 10.20 3.21
C LYS A 131 7.93 11.19 2.64
N ARG A 132 7.46 12.04 1.73
CA ARG A 132 8.26 13.15 1.25
C ARG A 132 8.17 14.29 2.26
N LEU A 133 9.30 14.65 2.84
CA LEU A 133 9.32 15.71 3.84
C LEU A 133 9.10 17.07 3.19
N ALA A 134 8.35 17.93 3.88
CA ALA A 134 8.20 19.32 3.51
C ALA A 134 9.43 20.08 4.03
N ILE A 135 10.27 20.56 3.10
CA ILE A 135 11.46 21.32 3.43
C ILE A 135 11.24 22.77 3.05
#